data_cc96e4942f7bebecb8de573eadc607ea
#
_entry.id   cc96e4942f7bebecb8de573eadc607ea
#
_cell.length_a   1.000
_cell.length_b   1.000
_cell.length_c   1.000
_cell.angle_alpha   90.00
_cell.angle_beta   90.00
_cell.angle_gamma   90.00
#
_symmetry.space_group_name_H-M   'P 1'
#
loop_
_entity.id
_entity.type
_entity.pdbx_description
1 polymer ?
#
loop_
_entity_poly.entity_id
_entity_poly.type
_entity_poly.pdbx_seq_one_letter_code
_entity_poly.pdbx_strand_id
1 'polypeptide(L)'
;MVKKGQADGFISAGHTGAVLSTTLLSLGRIPGVRRPALAAYFPTEKRGKVLCDVGANPDAKPEHLVQFALMASHYYDHVEGFAAPKIGLINIGEEPNKGSDLYVETHKLLSEIPNFVGNIEGRHLLTSEADVLICDGFVGNTLLKFAESWITFFSDEIKDKVNEKLSYKIGAELMKPIFDDLKAKYDYEEHGGTPLLGVNGISIVCHGDRKSTR
;
A
#
# COMPACT_ATOMS: atom_id res chain seq x y z
N MET A 1 23.21 -11.02 -8.65
CA MET A 1 23.94 -10.15 -7.72
C MET A 1 23.34 -10.31 -6.32
N VAL A 2 22.08 -10.00 -6.05
CA VAL A 2 21.47 -10.12 -4.70
C VAL A 2 21.65 -11.54 -4.13
N LYS A 3 21.24 -12.59 -4.84
CA LYS A 3 21.43 -14.01 -4.42
C LYS A 3 22.87 -14.39 -4.09
N LYS A 4 23.86 -13.67 -4.62
CA LYS A 4 25.29 -13.93 -4.42
C LYS A 4 25.91 -13.02 -3.35
N GLY A 5 25.12 -12.20 -2.66
CA GLY A 5 25.61 -11.23 -1.68
C GLY A 5 26.46 -10.09 -2.27
N GLN A 6 26.33 -9.83 -3.57
CA GLN A 6 27.02 -8.75 -4.28
C GLN A 6 26.20 -7.46 -4.37
N ALA A 7 24.95 -7.50 -3.91
CA ALA A 7 24.05 -6.37 -3.76
C ALA A 7 23.05 -6.73 -2.64
N ASP A 8 22.63 -5.73 -1.88
CA ASP A 8 21.72 -5.89 -0.75
C ASP A 8 20.26 -6.04 -1.18
N GLY A 9 19.88 -5.43 -2.30
CA GLY A 9 18.52 -5.48 -2.84
C GLY A 9 18.45 -5.18 -4.33
N PHE A 10 17.24 -5.31 -4.87
CA PHE A 10 16.90 -5.01 -6.25
C PHE A 10 15.74 -4.00 -6.28
N ILE A 11 15.94 -2.89 -6.97
CA ILE A 11 14.94 -1.84 -7.16
C ILE A 11 14.68 -1.68 -8.66
N SER A 12 13.42 -1.61 -9.06
CA SER A 12 13.05 -1.47 -10.47
C SER A 12 11.78 -0.64 -10.65
N ALA A 13 11.82 0.30 -11.59
CA ALA A 13 10.66 1.04 -12.08
C ALA A 13 10.02 0.39 -13.32
N GLY A 14 10.27 -0.90 -13.55
CA GLY A 14 9.75 -1.67 -14.66
C GLY A 14 8.35 -2.23 -14.41
N HIS A 15 7.88 -3.02 -15.38
CA HIS A 15 6.57 -3.67 -15.29
C HIS A 15 6.51 -4.63 -14.10
N THR A 16 5.55 -4.43 -13.20
CA THR A 16 5.40 -5.16 -11.93
C THR A 16 5.43 -6.69 -12.11
N GLY A 17 4.72 -7.23 -13.10
CA GLY A 17 4.70 -8.67 -13.37
C GLY A 17 6.06 -9.22 -13.80
N ALA A 18 6.87 -8.44 -14.53
CA ALA A 18 8.23 -8.82 -14.91
C ALA A 18 9.16 -8.82 -13.69
N VAL A 19 9.06 -7.80 -12.83
CA VAL A 19 9.82 -7.73 -11.57
C VAL A 19 9.47 -8.90 -10.66
N LEU A 20 8.18 -9.17 -10.47
CA LEU A 20 7.68 -10.30 -9.68
C LEU A 20 8.24 -11.63 -10.19
N SER A 21 8.09 -11.90 -11.49
CA SER A 21 8.56 -13.16 -12.11
C SER A 21 10.08 -13.32 -12.01
N THR A 22 10.82 -12.25 -12.31
CA THR A 22 12.29 -12.27 -12.24
C THR A 22 12.78 -12.46 -10.80
N THR A 23 12.15 -11.80 -9.84
CA THR A 23 12.47 -11.92 -8.42
C THR A 23 12.23 -13.35 -7.94
N LEU A 24 11.08 -13.94 -8.28
CA LEU A 24 10.74 -15.32 -7.91
C LEU A 24 11.71 -16.34 -8.50
N LEU A 25 12.08 -16.19 -9.77
CA LEU A 25 13.04 -17.07 -10.42
C LEU A 25 14.45 -16.92 -9.85
N SER A 26 14.86 -15.71 -9.47
CA SER A 26 16.21 -15.42 -9.02
C SER A 26 16.42 -15.66 -7.53
N LEU A 27 15.54 -15.14 -6.69
CA LEU A 27 15.66 -15.19 -5.23
C LEU A 27 14.87 -16.35 -4.61
N GLY A 28 13.75 -16.72 -5.22
CA GLY A 28 12.80 -17.66 -4.65
C GLY A 28 11.93 -17.04 -3.56
N ARG A 29 11.06 -17.84 -2.99
CA ARG A 29 10.19 -17.47 -1.87
C ARG A 29 10.82 -17.86 -0.53
N ILE A 30 10.46 -17.14 0.52
CA ILE A 30 10.73 -17.59 1.89
C ILE A 30 10.03 -18.94 2.10
N PRO A 31 10.68 -19.94 2.74
CA PRO A 31 10.03 -21.21 3.05
C PRO A 31 8.70 -21.04 3.78
N GLY A 32 7.67 -21.74 3.32
CA GLY A 32 6.30 -21.61 3.87
C GLY A 32 5.42 -20.55 3.21
N VAL A 33 5.99 -19.55 2.54
CA VAL A 33 5.22 -18.55 1.81
C VAL A 33 4.68 -19.14 0.49
N ARG A 34 3.37 -19.10 0.32
CA ARG A 34 2.70 -19.60 -0.89
C ARG A 34 2.77 -18.62 -2.05
N ARG A 35 2.49 -17.34 -1.78
CA ARG A 35 2.60 -16.25 -2.76
C ARG A 35 3.23 -15.02 -2.12
N PRO A 36 4.19 -14.35 -2.78
CA PRO A 36 4.66 -13.04 -2.35
C PRO A 36 3.56 -12.00 -2.60
N ALA A 37 3.62 -10.89 -1.89
CA ALA A 37 2.65 -9.81 -1.99
C ALA A 37 3.35 -8.45 -2.05
N LEU A 38 2.75 -7.49 -2.73
CA LEU A 38 3.21 -6.11 -2.78
C LEU A 38 2.54 -5.31 -1.65
N ALA A 39 3.35 -4.58 -0.88
CA ALA A 39 2.86 -3.76 0.21
C ALA A 39 3.10 -2.28 -0.08
N ALA A 40 2.04 -1.46 -0.07
CA ALA A 40 2.15 -0.01 -0.19
C ALA A 40 1.97 0.65 1.17
N TYR A 41 2.83 1.64 1.45
CA TYR A 41 2.73 2.45 2.66
C TYR A 41 1.94 3.73 2.39
N PHE A 42 0.98 4.02 3.26
CA PHE A 42 0.16 5.23 3.21
C PHE A 42 0.41 6.07 4.46
N PRO A 43 0.99 7.26 4.35
CA PRO A 43 1.12 8.16 5.49
C PRO A 43 -0.26 8.60 5.96
N THR A 44 -0.48 8.63 7.27
CA THR A 44 -1.70 9.17 7.89
C THR A 44 -1.35 10.16 9.00
N GLU A 45 -2.38 10.73 9.64
CA GLU A 45 -2.16 11.76 10.66
C GLU A 45 -1.32 11.26 11.85
N LYS A 46 -1.56 10.04 12.32
CA LYS A 46 -0.92 9.50 13.54
C LYS A 46 0.26 8.58 13.22
N ARG A 47 0.04 7.59 12.40
CA ARG A 47 1.03 6.61 11.92
C ARG A 47 0.64 6.21 10.52
N GLY A 48 1.60 5.76 9.71
CA GLY A 48 1.28 5.22 8.42
C GLY A 48 0.43 3.95 8.50
N LYS A 49 -0.13 3.56 7.39
CA LYS A 49 -0.84 2.29 7.21
C LYS A 49 -0.19 1.51 6.08
N VAL A 50 -0.20 0.20 6.18
CA VAL A 50 0.27 -0.67 5.10
C VAL A 50 -0.93 -1.32 4.43
N LEU A 51 -1.07 -1.13 3.13
CA LEU A 51 -2.04 -1.81 2.28
C LEU A 51 -1.35 -2.98 1.57
N CYS A 52 -1.88 -4.18 1.66
CA CYS A 52 -1.36 -5.41 1.08
C CYS A 52 -2.54 -6.35 0.68
N ASP A 53 -2.61 -6.84 -0.54
CA ASP A 53 -1.73 -6.83 -1.67
C ASP A 53 -2.12 -5.69 -2.64
N VAL A 54 -1.13 -5.01 -3.24
CA VAL A 54 -1.40 -3.89 -4.17
C VAL A 54 -1.07 -4.22 -5.63
N GLY A 55 -1.24 -5.48 -6.03
CA GLY A 55 -1.19 -5.83 -7.46
C GLY A 55 -0.36 -7.04 -7.84
N ALA A 56 0.16 -7.84 -6.91
CA ALA A 56 0.86 -9.07 -7.23
C ALA A 56 -0.09 -10.26 -7.48
N ASN A 57 -1.26 -10.31 -6.80
CA ASN A 57 -2.15 -11.46 -6.80
C ASN A 57 -3.62 -11.05 -6.99
N PRO A 58 -4.09 -10.84 -8.22
CA PRO A 58 -5.50 -10.48 -8.47
C PRO A 58 -6.47 -11.64 -8.24
N ASP A 59 -5.97 -12.87 -8.21
CA ASP A 59 -6.72 -14.13 -8.01
C ASP A 59 -6.31 -14.83 -6.71
N ALA A 60 -6.25 -14.09 -5.62
CA ALA A 60 -5.86 -14.63 -4.32
C ALA A 60 -6.89 -15.63 -3.77
N LYS A 61 -6.40 -16.50 -2.84
CA LYS A 61 -7.23 -17.41 -2.05
C LYS A 61 -7.25 -16.94 -0.59
N PRO A 62 -8.21 -17.39 0.25
CA PRO A 62 -8.29 -16.99 1.67
C PRO A 62 -6.97 -17.17 2.43
N GLU A 63 -6.32 -18.32 2.27
CA GLU A 63 -5.05 -18.61 2.90
C GLU A 63 -3.88 -17.74 2.40
N HIS A 64 -4.00 -17.15 1.20
CA HIS A 64 -3.02 -16.16 0.73
C HIS A 64 -3.19 -14.84 1.47
N LEU A 65 -4.45 -14.36 1.65
CA LEU A 65 -4.74 -13.12 2.36
C LEU A 65 -4.29 -13.21 3.83
N VAL A 66 -4.46 -14.38 4.46
CA VAL A 66 -3.91 -14.63 5.81
C VAL A 66 -2.38 -14.49 5.83
N GLN A 67 -1.69 -15.06 4.85
CA GLN A 67 -0.22 -14.91 4.76
C GLN A 67 0.18 -13.46 4.45
N PHE A 68 -0.58 -12.73 3.63
CA PHE A 68 -0.35 -11.31 3.39
C PHE A 68 -0.47 -10.50 4.67
N ALA A 69 -1.48 -10.81 5.51
CA ALA A 69 -1.65 -10.17 6.81
C ALA A 69 -0.43 -10.37 7.73
N LEU A 70 0.06 -11.59 7.83
CA LEU A 70 1.24 -11.90 8.64
C LEU A 70 2.50 -11.20 8.10
N MET A 71 2.75 -11.27 6.79
CA MET A 71 3.92 -10.63 6.17
C MET A 71 3.87 -9.12 6.29
N ALA A 72 2.71 -8.50 6.04
CA ALA A 72 2.53 -7.06 6.14
C ALA A 72 2.62 -6.57 7.60
N SER A 73 2.16 -7.37 8.57
CA SER A 73 2.32 -7.05 9.99
C SER A 73 3.78 -7.05 10.42
N HIS A 74 4.56 -8.03 9.99
CA HIS A 74 6.00 -8.04 10.25
C HIS A 74 6.73 -6.88 9.58
N TYR A 75 6.34 -6.53 8.35
CA TYR A 75 6.89 -5.37 7.66
C TYR A 75 6.56 -4.07 8.39
N TYR A 76 5.31 -3.89 8.82
CA TYR A 76 4.86 -2.73 9.57
C TYR A 76 5.62 -2.57 10.89
N ASP A 77 5.76 -3.64 11.66
CA ASP A 77 6.52 -3.65 12.91
C ASP A 77 7.96 -3.16 12.70
N HIS A 78 8.62 -3.61 11.64
CA HIS A 78 10.00 -3.20 11.34
C HIS A 78 10.12 -1.74 10.86
N VAL A 79 9.12 -1.24 10.11
CA VAL A 79 9.14 0.14 9.57
C VAL A 79 8.74 1.16 10.63
N GLU A 80 7.67 0.88 11.38
CA GLU A 80 7.11 1.79 12.38
C GLU A 80 7.62 1.54 13.81
N GLY A 81 8.32 0.43 14.04
CA GLY A 81 8.77 0.03 15.38
C GLY A 81 7.61 -0.26 16.35
N PHE A 82 6.47 -0.72 15.82
CA PHE A 82 5.25 -0.94 16.58
C PHE A 82 4.82 -2.41 16.54
N ALA A 83 5.06 -3.12 17.64
CA ALA A 83 4.73 -4.53 17.77
C ALA A 83 3.21 -4.79 17.76
N ALA A 84 2.81 -5.91 17.16
CA ALA A 84 1.43 -6.38 17.06
C ALA A 84 0.46 -5.34 16.42
N PRO A 85 0.74 -4.87 15.18
CA PRO A 85 -0.14 -3.94 14.48
C PRO A 85 -1.52 -4.53 14.28
N LYS A 86 -2.56 -3.69 14.34
CA LYS A 86 -3.95 -4.09 14.11
C LYS A 86 -4.20 -4.38 12.64
N ILE A 87 -4.81 -5.53 12.37
CA ILE A 87 -5.10 -6.00 11.02
C ILE A 87 -6.57 -5.79 10.70
N GLY A 88 -6.86 -5.13 9.57
CA GLY A 88 -8.21 -4.99 9.01
C GLY A 88 -8.32 -5.65 7.64
N LEU A 89 -9.45 -6.29 7.36
CA LEU A 89 -9.77 -6.83 6.05
C LEU A 89 -10.64 -5.82 5.29
N ILE A 90 -10.18 -5.33 4.16
CA ILE A 90 -10.97 -4.41 3.32
C ILE A 90 -12.20 -5.14 2.79
N ASN A 91 -13.38 -4.56 2.99
CA ASN A 91 -14.63 -5.19 2.59
C ASN A 91 -15.69 -4.12 2.23
N ILE A 92 -16.83 -4.57 1.72
CA ILE A 92 -18.00 -3.74 1.36
C ILE A 92 -18.91 -3.42 2.55
N GLY A 93 -18.66 -3.99 3.72
CA GLY A 93 -19.41 -3.80 4.98
C GLY A 93 -18.63 -4.38 6.15
N GLU A 94 -18.97 -3.94 7.36
CA GLU A 94 -18.27 -4.30 8.60
C GLU A 94 -18.65 -5.69 9.13
N GLU A 95 -19.83 -6.23 8.71
CA GLU A 95 -20.32 -7.50 9.22
C GLU A 95 -19.49 -8.68 8.66
N PRO A 96 -19.29 -9.74 9.46
CA PRO A 96 -18.44 -10.90 9.10
C PRO A 96 -18.86 -11.66 7.83
N ASN A 97 -20.14 -11.55 7.43
CA ASN A 97 -20.72 -12.26 6.29
C ASN A 97 -20.77 -11.39 5.00
N LYS A 98 -20.14 -10.25 4.98
CA LYS A 98 -20.09 -9.37 3.80
C LYS A 98 -18.96 -9.73 2.83
N GLY A 99 -19.16 -9.37 1.57
CA GLY A 99 -18.21 -9.59 0.49
C GLY A 99 -18.45 -10.90 -0.27
N SER A 100 -17.51 -11.23 -1.13
CA SER A 100 -17.50 -12.52 -1.84
C SER A 100 -17.04 -13.66 -0.92
N ASP A 101 -17.18 -14.89 -1.38
CA ASP A 101 -16.73 -16.08 -0.65
C ASP A 101 -15.27 -15.99 -0.21
N LEU A 102 -14.41 -15.37 -1.04
CA LEU A 102 -13.02 -15.08 -0.71
C LEU A 102 -12.92 -14.29 0.60
N TYR A 103 -13.69 -13.21 0.73
CA TYR A 103 -13.61 -12.29 1.87
C TYR A 103 -14.29 -12.86 3.12
N VAL A 104 -15.41 -13.54 2.95
CA VAL A 104 -16.11 -14.22 4.06
C VAL A 104 -15.23 -15.31 4.68
N GLU A 105 -14.59 -16.14 3.86
CA GLU A 105 -13.71 -17.20 4.36
C GLU A 105 -12.40 -16.61 4.94
N THR A 106 -11.85 -15.54 4.32
CA THR A 106 -10.69 -14.83 4.85
C THR A 106 -10.98 -14.22 6.21
N HIS A 107 -12.15 -13.57 6.39
CA HIS A 107 -12.57 -13.02 7.67
C HIS A 107 -12.56 -14.07 8.78
N LYS A 108 -13.12 -15.24 8.49
CA LYS A 108 -13.18 -16.38 9.40
C LYS A 108 -11.79 -16.87 9.83
N LEU A 109 -10.87 -16.98 8.86
CA LEU A 109 -9.49 -17.38 9.17
C LEU A 109 -8.73 -16.31 9.94
N LEU A 110 -8.90 -15.03 9.59
CA LEU A 110 -8.26 -13.91 10.29
C LEU A 110 -8.80 -13.71 11.71
N SER A 111 -10.05 -14.11 11.99
CA SER A 111 -10.64 -14.01 13.33
C SER A 111 -9.92 -14.88 14.39
N GLU A 112 -9.08 -15.83 13.96
CA GLU A 112 -8.20 -16.60 14.84
C GLU A 112 -6.92 -15.84 15.23
N ILE A 113 -6.64 -14.69 14.59
CA ILE A 113 -5.46 -13.87 14.85
C ILE A 113 -5.80 -12.79 15.90
N PRO A 114 -5.09 -12.71 17.04
CA PRO A 114 -5.48 -11.85 18.17
C PRO A 114 -5.59 -10.35 17.87
N ASN A 115 -4.84 -9.84 16.89
CA ASN A 115 -4.82 -8.42 16.51
C ASN A 115 -5.69 -8.12 15.28
N PHE A 116 -6.53 -9.05 14.84
CA PHE A 116 -7.52 -8.78 13.78
C PHE A 116 -8.67 -7.94 14.35
N VAL A 117 -8.99 -6.82 13.70
CA VAL A 117 -10.05 -5.88 14.14
C VAL A 117 -11.32 -5.95 13.29
N GLY A 118 -11.39 -6.90 12.35
CA GLY A 118 -12.58 -7.12 11.53
C GLY A 118 -12.49 -6.52 10.12
N ASN A 119 -13.65 -6.43 9.48
CA ASN A 119 -13.79 -5.82 8.16
C ASN A 119 -13.72 -4.29 8.25
N ILE A 120 -13.09 -3.67 7.25
CA ILE A 120 -12.94 -2.22 7.12
C ILE A 120 -13.56 -1.77 5.80
N GLU A 121 -14.55 -0.90 5.83
CA GLU A 121 -15.12 -0.32 4.62
C GLU A 121 -14.17 0.71 3.97
N GLY A 122 -14.30 0.88 2.66
CA GLY A 122 -13.48 1.80 1.87
C GLY A 122 -13.43 3.24 2.42
N ARG A 123 -14.54 3.74 2.99
CA ARG A 123 -14.61 5.08 3.61
C ARG A 123 -13.76 5.22 4.87
N HIS A 124 -13.40 4.12 5.51
CA HIS A 124 -12.66 4.10 6.78
C HIS A 124 -11.19 3.66 6.62
N LEU A 125 -10.70 3.47 5.40
CA LEU A 125 -9.32 3.03 5.15
C LEU A 125 -8.28 3.90 5.85
N LEU A 126 -8.42 5.22 5.80
CA LEU A 126 -7.46 6.14 6.40
C LEU A 126 -7.75 6.46 7.87
N THR A 127 -8.99 6.27 8.35
CA THR A 127 -9.45 6.69 9.69
C THR A 127 -9.66 5.52 10.66
N SER A 128 -9.74 4.28 10.18
CA SER A 128 -9.88 3.08 11.02
C SER A 128 -8.71 2.92 11.98
N GLU A 129 -8.90 2.09 12.99
CA GLU A 129 -7.84 1.72 13.94
C GLU A 129 -6.85 0.67 13.37
N ALA A 130 -7.14 0.07 12.21
CA ALA A 130 -6.25 -0.89 11.57
C ALA A 130 -4.97 -0.20 11.08
N ASP A 131 -3.83 -0.78 11.39
CA ASP A 131 -2.51 -0.36 10.93
C ASP A 131 -2.14 -1.04 9.60
N VAL A 132 -2.61 -2.28 9.42
CA VAL A 132 -2.41 -3.11 8.24
C VAL A 132 -3.75 -3.44 7.61
N LEU A 133 -3.90 -3.10 6.33
CA LEU A 133 -5.12 -3.26 5.55
C LEU A 133 -4.91 -4.36 4.50
N ILE A 134 -5.73 -5.40 4.53
CA ILE A 134 -5.57 -6.59 3.69
C ILE A 134 -6.66 -6.66 2.63
N CYS A 135 -6.26 -6.96 1.40
CA CYS A 135 -7.13 -7.26 0.28
C CYS A 135 -6.40 -8.14 -0.76
N ASP A 136 -7.12 -8.57 -1.80
CA ASP A 136 -6.47 -9.13 -3.00
C ASP A 136 -5.81 -8.03 -3.85
N GLY A 137 -4.92 -8.44 -4.76
CA GLY A 137 -4.16 -7.50 -5.57
C GLY A 137 -5.00 -6.70 -6.56
N PHE A 138 -6.19 -7.14 -6.95
CA PHE A 138 -7.09 -6.36 -7.79
C PHE A 138 -7.66 -5.18 -7.02
N VAL A 139 -8.21 -5.44 -5.85
CA VAL A 139 -8.77 -4.39 -4.98
C VAL A 139 -7.69 -3.41 -4.56
N GLY A 140 -6.54 -3.90 -4.07
CA GLY A 140 -5.47 -3.03 -3.59
C GLY A 140 -4.85 -2.17 -4.68
N ASN A 141 -4.61 -2.70 -5.88
CA ASN A 141 -4.11 -1.91 -7.00
C ASN A 141 -5.13 -0.86 -7.46
N THR A 142 -6.42 -1.22 -7.47
CA THR A 142 -7.49 -0.26 -7.82
C THR A 142 -7.55 0.89 -6.84
N LEU A 143 -7.50 0.61 -5.54
CA LEU A 143 -7.49 1.63 -4.48
C LEU A 143 -6.25 2.53 -4.57
N LEU A 144 -5.07 1.94 -4.76
CA LEU A 144 -3.82 2.69 -4.90
C LEU A 144 -3.89 3.64 -6.10
N LYS A 145 -4.26 3.14 -7.28
CA LYS A 145 -4.36 3.95 -8.49
C LYS A 145 -5.45 5.00 -8.43
N PHE A 146 -6.56 4.71 -7.76
CA PHE A 146 -7.60 5.70 -7.52
C PHE A 146 -7.10 6.83 -6.62
N ALA A 147 -6.42 6.49 -5.52
CA ALA A 147 -5.86 7.50 -4.60
C ALA A 147 -4.82 8.40 -5.31
N GLU A 148 -3.89 7.81 -6.09
CA GLU A 148 -2.91 8.55 -6.91
C GLU A 148 -3.61 9.51 -7.89
N SER A 149 -4.61 9.02 -8.61
CA SER A 149 -5.38 9.79 -9.58
C SER A 149 -6.15 10.95 -8.92
N TRP A 150 -6.77 10.69 -7.75
CA TRP A 150 -7.56 11.67 -7.03
C TRP A 150 -6.73 12.84 -6.52
N ILE A 151 -5.54 12.55 -5.97
CA ILE A 151 -4.60 13.59 -5.50
C ILE A 151 -4.16 14.49 -6.66
N THR A 152 -3.83 13.91 -7.82
CA THR A 152 -3.44 14.65 -9.02
C THR A 152 -4.58 15.52 -9.53
N PHE A 153 -5.77 14.94 -9.69
CA PHE A 153 -6.96 15.66 -10.15
C PHE A 153 -7.28 16.86 -9.26
N PHE A 154 -7.30 16.66 -7.93
CA PHE A 154 -7.63 17.73 -6.98
C PHE A 154 -6.56 18.85 -6.98
N SER A 155 -5.30 18.47 -7.12
CA SER A 155 -4.20 19.42 -7.19
C SER A 155 -4.27 20.30 -8.45
N ASP A 156 -4.64 19.72 -9.57
CA ASP A 156 -4.75 20.46 -10.84
C ASP A 156 -5.99 21.37 -10.84
N GLU A 157 -7.13 20.92 -10.33
CA GLU A 157 -8.33 21.74 -10.13
C GLU A 157 -8.04 22.96 -9.22
N ILE A 158 -7.31 22.76 -8.12
CA ILE A 158 -6.92 23.87 -7.24
C ILE A 158 -6.01 24.86 -7.99
N LYS A 159 -5.00 24.39 -8.74
CA LYS A 159 -4.12 25.25 -9.52
C LYS A 159 -4.87 26.09 -10.56
N ASP A 160 -5.81 25.46 -11.26
CA ASP A 160 -6.64 26.15 -12.26
C ASP A 160 -7.48 27.23 -11.61
N LYS A 161 -8.14 26.94 -10.48
CA LYS A 161 -8.90 27.92 -9.71
C LYS A 161 -8.05 29.09 -9.21
N VAL A 162 -6.87 28.81 -8.69
CA VAL A 162 -5.91 29.84 -8.23
C VAL A 162 -5.53 30.79 -9.37
N ASN A 163 -5.43 30.30 -10.59
CA ASN A 163 -5.04 31.10 -11.74
C ASN A 163 -6.15 32.01 -12.28
N GLU A 164 -7.42 31.80 -11.93
CA GLU A 164 -8.55 32.60 -12.43
C GLU A 164 -8.54 34.07 -11.98
N LYS A 165 -8.07 34.34 -10.73
CA LYS A 165 -8.16 35.70 -10.16
C LYS A 165 -6.93 36.05 -9.34
N LEU A 166 -6.55 37.34 -9.38
CA LEU A 166 -5.41 37.84 -8.59
C LEU A 166 -5.62 37.65 -7.08
N SER A 167 -6.84 37.82 -6.57
CA SER A 167 -7.16 37.59 -5.16
C SER A 167 -6.94 36.14 -4.74
N TYR A 168 -7.20 35.17 -5.63
CA TYR A 168 -6.96 33.75 -5.35
C TYR A 168 -5.46 33.43 -5.34
N LYS A 169 -4.67 34.07 -6.23
CA LYS A 169 -3.21 33.94 -6.23
C LYS A 169 -2.59 34.45 -4.93
N ILE A 170 -3.05 35.63 -4.46
CA ILE A 170 -2.59 36.21 -3.18
C ILE A 170 -2.96 35.26 -2.01
N GLY A 171 -4.20 34.76 -1.98
CA GLY A 171 -4.63 33.80 -0.97
C GLY A 171 -3.82 32.50 -0.99
N ALA A 172 -3.57 31.94 -2.17
CA ALA A 172 -2.77 30.73 -2.32
C ALA A 172 -1.31 30.93 -1.87
N GLU A 173 -0.71 32.09 -2.15
CA GLU A 173 0.65 32.40 -1.68
C GLU A 173 0.72 32.50 -0.14
N LEU A 174 -0.29 33.09 0.50
CA LEU A 174 -0.39 33.13 1.96
C LEU A 174 -0.58 31.74 2.58
N MET A 175 -1.26 30.81 1.89
CA MET A 175 -1.50 29.45 2.34
C MET A 175 -0.38 28.47 1.93
N LYS A 176 0.57 28.90 1.10
CA LYS A 176 1.64 28.05 0.60
C LYS A 176 2.39 27.26 1.67
N PRO A 177 2.76 27.83 2.85
CA PRO A 177 3.42 27.05 3.90
C PRO A 177 2.58 25.86 4.38
N ILE A 178 1.26 26.03 4.47
CA ILE A 178 0.34 24.95 4.87
C ILE A 178 0.32 23.84 3.82
N PHE A 179 0.25 24.21 2.53
CA PHE A 179 0.29 23.22 1.45
C PHE A 179 1.63 22.50 1.35
N ASP A 180 2.73 23.20 1.57
CA ASP A 180 4.07 22.62 1.58
C ASP A 180 4.23 21.63 2.75
N ASP A 181 3.73 21.95 3.94
CA ASP A 181 3.71 21.05 5.10
C ASP A 181 2.84 19.80 4.84
N LEU A 182 1.64 20.00 4.26
CA LEU A 182 0.76 18.87 3.91
C LEU A 182 1.39 18.00 2.83
N LYS A 183 2.01 18.61 1.83
CA LYS A 183 2.72 17.87 0.79
C LYS A 183 3.86 17.06 1.39
N ALA A 184 4.73 17.65 2.19
CA ALA A 184 5.82 16.93 2.86
C ALA A 184 5.33 15.79 3.75
N LYS A 185 4.17 15.96 4.42
CA LYS A 185 3.60 14.94 5.29
C LYS A 185 2.95 13.78 4.55
N TYR A 186 2.28 14.06 3.41
CA TYR A 186 1.46 13.09 2.69
C TYR A 186 2.01 12.76 1.29
N ASP A 187 3.24 13.16 1.00
CA ASP A 187 3.88 12.84 -0.27
C ASP A 187 4.19 11.34 -0.34
N TYR A 188 3.37 10.62 -1.09
CA TYR A 188 3.59 9.19 -1.33
C TYR A 188 4.87 8.91 -2.13
N GLU A 189 5.40 9.93 -2.85
CA GLU A 189 6.66 9.81 -3.59
C GLU A 189 7.87 9.71 -2.64
N GLU A 190 7.83 10.32 -1.46
CA GLU A 190 8.88 10.17 -0.44
C GLU A 190 8.90 8.76 0.18
N HIS A 191 7.73 8.11 0.25
CA HIS A 191 7.60 6.71 0.68
C HIS A 191 7.63 5.75 -0.52
N GLY A 192 8.06 6.25 -1.68
CA GLY A 192 7.97 5.63 -2.99
C GLY A 192 8.83 4.38 -3.13
N GLY A 193 8.16 3.29 -3.17
CA GLY A 193 8.68 1.94 -3.40
C GLY A 193 7.80 0.94 -2.71
N THR A 194 7.26 0.03 -3.50
CA THR A 194 6.39 -1.04 -3.04
C THR A 194 7.23 -2.29 -2.84
N PRO A 195 7.59 -2.67 -1.60
CA PRO A 195 8.37 -3.87 -1.35
C PRO A 195 7.56 -5.12 -1.70
N LEU A 196 8.25 -6.09 -2.28
CA LEU A 196 7.72 -7.41 -2.54
C LEU A 196 8.01 -8.31 -1.33
N LEU A 197 6.99 -8.51 -0.50
CA LEU A 197 7.08 -9.32 0.72
C LEU A 197 7.04 -10.82 0.38
N GLY A 198 7.69 -11.64 1.19
CA GLY A 198 7.65 -13.10 1.07
C GLY A 198 8.67 -13.70 0.09
N VAL A 199 9.59 -12.89 -0.45
CA VAL A 199 10.72 -13.36 -1.27
C VAL A 199 11.98 -13.44 -0.44
N ASN A 200 12.91 -14.33 -0.83
CA ASN A 200 14.17 -14.55 -0.11
C ASN A 200 15.22 -13.50 -0.49
N GLY A 201 14.97 -12.24 -0.16
CA GLY A 201 15.82 -11.08 -0.42
C GLY A 201 14.98 -9.81 -0.55
N ILE A 202 15.61 -8.68 -0.78
CA ILE A 202 14.96 -7.39 -0.93
C ILE A 202 14.66 -7.12 -2.41
N SER A 203 13.39 -6.91 -2.74
CA SER A 203 12.95 -6.47 -4.06
C SER A 203 11.89 -5.38 -3.89
N ILE A 204 12.09 -4.24 -4.54
CA ILE A 204 11.23 -3.07 -4.45
C ILE A 204 10.78 -2.66 -5.86
N VAL A 205 9.48 -2.52 -6.04
CA VAL A 205 8.87 -1.98 -7.27
C VAL A 205 8.65 -0.50 -7.08
N CYS A 206 9.22 0.32 -7.95
CA CYS A 206 8.97 1.76 -8.00
C CYS A 206 8.08 2.08 -9.20
N HIS A 207 7.24 3.09 -9.08
CA HIS A 207 6.53 3.64 -10.22
C HIS A 207 7.39 4.77 -10.81
N GLY A 208 7.80 4.60 -12.08
CA GLY A 208 8.48 5.66 -12.83
C GLY A 208 7.47 6.73 -13.22
N ASP A 209 7.30 7.74 -12.40
CA ASP A 209 6.55 8.91 -12.80
C ASP A 209 7.37 9.69 -13.85
N ARG A 210 6.78 9.98 -15.01
CA ARG A 210 7.46 10.65 -16.13
C ARG A 210 7.96 12.07 -15.81
N LYS A 211 7.74 12.57 -14.60
CA LYS A 211 8.14 13.90 -14.15
C LYS A 211 9.52 13.97 -13.49
N SER A 212 10.15 12.85 -13.16
CA SER A 212 11.49 12.85 -12.55
C SER A 212 12.66 12.92 -13.53
N THR A 213 12.39 13.15 -14.81
CA THR A 213 13.42 13.32 -15.86
C THR A 213 13.49 14.76 -16.36
N ARG A 214 13.60 15.73 -15.45
CA ARG A 214 14.07 17.08 -15.81
C ARG A 214 15.06 17.59 -14.77
#